data_a0b5d797b81c720a79969c4bff610b6d
#
_entry.id   a0b5d797b81c720a79969c4bff610b6d
#
_cell.length_a   1.000
_cell.length_b   1.000
_cell.length_c   1.000
_cell.angle_alpha   90.00
_cell.angle_beta   90.00
_cell.angle_gamma   90.00
#
_symmetry.space_group_name_H-M   'P 1'
#
loop_
_entity.id
_entity.type
_entity.pdbx_description
1 polymer ?
#
loop_
_entity_poly.entity_id
_entity_poly.type
_entity_poly.pdbx_seq_one_letter_code
_entity_poly.pdbx_strand_id
1 'polypeptide(L)'
;MSPHRPSGLSGFFIIWIGQVISILGSGMSQFALTIWAYQLTGEATALALVGFFSYAPGVVVGPIAGALVDRWNRKLVMAISDLAAGISTIAIFFLFQNGQLEIWHLCVAGAISSIFGSFQWPAFSAAMSVLVPKEQYGRVNGAISVAES
;
A
#
# COMPACT_ATOMS: atom_id res chain seq x y z
N MET A 1 -23.02 -27.05 2.20
CA MET A 1 -21.78 -26.80 2.96
C MET A 1 -21.46 -25.32 2.81
N SER A 2 -21.84 -24.48 3.78
CA SER A 2 -21.44 -23.09 3.79
C SER A 2 -19.95 -22.99 4.12
N PRO A 3 -19.13 -22.28 3.35
CA PRO A 3 -17.72 -22.09 3.69
C PRO A 3 -17.66 -21.36 5.04
N HIS A 4 -16.97 -21.96 6.01
CA HIS A 4 -16.66 -21.34 7.28
C HIS A 4 -15.92 -20.02 6.98
N ARG A 5 -16.63 -18.90 7.05
CA ARG A 5 -15.98 -17.58 7.06
C ARG A 5 -15.20 -17.50 8.37
N PRO A 6 -13.88 -17.32 8.32
CA PRO A 6 -13.11 -17.08 9.53
C PRO A 6 -13.65 -15.80 10.16
N SER A 7 -14.36 -15.94 11.28
CA SER A 7 -14.92 -14.83 12.04
C SER A 7 -14.11 -14.65 13.34
N GLY A 8 -13.88 -13.44 13.73
CA GLY A 8 -13.12 -13.12 14.94
C GLY A 8 -11.61 -13.00 14.71
N LEU A 9 -10.83 -13.29 15.75
CA LEU A 9 -9.37 -13.11 15.78
C LEU A 9 -8.61 -13.85 14.67
N SER A 10 -9.04 -15.05 14.27
CA SER A 10 -8.38 -15.80 13.20
C SER A 10 -8.51 -15.12 11.83
N GLY A 11 -9.67 -14.56 11.51
CA GLY A 11 -9.86 -13.75 10.30
C GLY A 11 -9.01 -12.49 10.31
N PHE A 12 -8.93 -11.83 11.47
CA PHE A 12 -8.06 -10.68 11.67
C PHE A 12 -6.59 -11.02 11.40
N PHE A 13 -6.06 -12.08 12.05
CA PHE A 13 -4.64 -12.43 11.90
C PHE A 13 -4.26 -12.82 10.47
N ILE A 14 -5.14 -13.48 9.72
CA ILE A 14 -4.88 -13.81 8.31
C ILE A 14 -4.72 -12.53 7.48
N ILE A 15 -5.64 -11.58 7.64
CA ILE A 15 -5.59 -10.31 6.92
C ILE A 15 -4.39 -9.48 7.39
N TRP A 16 -4.12 -9.43 8.69
CA TRP A 16 -3.02 -8.68 9.27
C TRP A 16 -1.64 -9.19 8.80
N ILE A 17 -1.41 -10.50 8.81
CA ILE A 17 -0.17 -11.10 8.29
C ILE A 17 0.00 -10.78 6.80
N GLY A 18 -1.07 -10.93 6.01
CA GLY A 18 -1.05 -10.56 4.60
C GLY A 18 -0.67 -9.08 4.39
N GLN A 19 -1.21 -8.19 5.22
CA GLN A 19 -0.91 -6.76 5.17
C GLN A 19 0.54 -6.47 5.55
N VAL A 20 1.08 -7.09 6.60
CA VAL A 20 2.49 -6.95 7.00
C VAL A 20 3.43 -7.39 5.87
N ILE A 21 3.17 -8.55 5.27
CA ILE A 21 3.97 -9.05 4.14
C ILE A 21 3.90 -8.07 2.95
N SER A 22 2.72 -7.55 2.65
CA SER A 22 2.51 -6.58 1.57
C SER A 22 3.27 -5.27 1.83
N ILE A 23 3.23 -4.73 3.05
CA ILE A 23 3.95 -3.51 3.45
C ILE A 23 5.46 -3.73 3.32
N LEU A 24 5.99 -4.85 3.82
CA LEU A 24 7.41 -5.17 3.72
C LEU A 24 7.85 -5.31 2.26
N GLY A 25 7.08 -6.05 1.44
CA GLY A 25 7.38 -6.20 0.02
C GLY A 25 7.36 -4.87 -0.74
N SER A 26 6.38 -4.02 -0.47
CA SER A 26 6.28 -2.69 -1.07
C SER A 26 7.43 -1.78 -0.62
N GLY A 27 7.78 -1.79 0.66
CA GLY A 27 8.90 -1.03 1.21
C GLY A 27 10.24 -1.44 0.60
N MET A 28 10.49 -2.75 0.48
CA MET A 28 11.70 -3.26 -0.17
C MET A 28 11.78 -2.88 -1.64
N SER A 29 10.67 -2.99 -2.37
CA SER A 29 10.60 -2.60 -3.78
C SER A 29 10.86 -1.10 -3.95
N GLN A 30 10.23 -0.27 -3.13
CA GLN A 30 10.41 1.17 -3.15
C GLN A 30 11.87 1.56 -2.85
N PHE A 31 12.48 0.94 -1.85
CA PHE A 31 13.88 1.15 -1.50
C PHE A 31 14.81 0.76 -2.67
N ALA A 32 14.61 -0.43 -3.25
CA ALA A 32 15.41 -0.91 -4.37
C ALA A 32 15.32 0.03 -5.58
N LEU A 33 14.11 0.48 -5.94
CA LEU A 33 13.90 1.41 -7.06
C LEU A 33 14.53 2.78 -6.80
N THR A 34 14.49 3.26 -5.57
CA THR A 34 15.11 4.51 -5.16
C THR A 34 16.65 4.44 -5.28
N ILE A 35 17.25 3.34 -4.82
CA ILE A 35 18.69 3.11 -4.96
C ILE A 35 19.09 2.95 -6.44
N TRP A 36 18.29 2.21 -7.22
CA TRP A 36 18.52 2.06 -8.65
C TRP A 36 18.49 3.43 -9.38
N ALA A 37 17.55 4.30 -9.05
CA ALA A 37 17.47 5.66 -9.62
C ALA A 37 18.75 6.47 -9.33
N TYR A 38 19.28 6.35 -8.11
CA TYR A 38 20.54 7.00 -7.75
C TYR A 38 21.74 6.39 -8.50
N GLN A 39 21.81 5.07 -8.61
CA GLN A 39 22.90 4.40 -9.34
C GLN A 39 22.92 4.74 -10.83
N LEU A 40 21.74 4.94 -11.43
CA LEU A 40 21.63 5.29 -12.85
C LEU A 40 22.07 6.72 -13.15
N THR A 41 21.77 7.67 -12.27
CA THR A 41 21.99 9.09 -12.51
C THR A 41 23.20 9.66 -11.79
N GLY A 42 23.60 9.06 -10.67
CA GLY A 42 24.58 9.63 -9.75
C GLY A 42 24.09 10.88 -9.00
N GLU A 43 22.81 11.26 -9.18
CA GLU A 43 22.25 12.51 -8.65
C GLU A 43 21.29 12.28 -7.50
N ALA A 44 21.49 12.99 -6.40
CA ALA A 44 20.55 12.99 -5.28
C ALA A 44 19.16 13.54 -5.65
N THR A 45 19.09 14.37 -6.69
CA THR A 45 17.83 14.93 -7.22
C THR A 45 16.89 13.84 -7.73
N ALA A 46 17.41 12.82 -8.42
CA ALA A 46 16.61 11.69 -8.89
C ALA A 46 16.01 10.91 -7.73
N LEU A 47 16.81 10.65 -6.69
CA LEU A 47 16.36 10.02 -5.45
C LEU A 47 15.25 10.84 -4.76
N ALA A 48 15.44 12.15 -4.65
CA ALA A 48 14.47 13.05 -4.04
C ALA A 48 13.14 13.11 -4.84
N LEU A 49 13.21 13.12 -6.18
CA LEU A 49 12.02 13.11 -7.05
C LEU A 49 11.21 11.82 -6.89
N VAL A 50 11.86 10.66 -6.98
CA VAL A 50 11.20 9.36 -6.77
C VAL A 50 10.56 9.31 -5.39
N GLY A 51 11.26 9.73 -4.34
CA GLY A 51 10.74 9.82 -2.98
C GLY A 51 9.54 10.76 -2.89
N PHE A 52 9.64 11.96 -3.45
CA PHE A 52 8.55 12.95 -3.44
C PHE A 52 7.29 12.39 -4.09
N PHE A 53 7.37 11.85 -5.30
CA PHE A 53 6.21 11.30 -6.00
C PHE A 53 5.65 10.03 -5.35
N SER A 54 6.46 9.32 -4.56
CA SER A 54 6.00 8.15 -3.80
C SER A 54 5.21 8.50 -2.54
N TYR A 55 5.27 9.75 -2.05
CA TYR A 55 4.60 10.15 -0.80
C TYR A 55 3.66 11.35 -0.98
N ALA A 56 4.08 12.41 -1.66
CA ALA A 56 3.33 13.65 -1.73
C ALA A 56 1.91 13.52 -2.30
N PRO A 57 1.65 12.77 -3.39
CA PRO A 57 0.30 12.58 -3.91
C PRO A 57 -0.65 11.95 -2.89
N GLY A 58 -0.17 10.95 -2.13
CA GLY A 58 -0.96 10.29 -1.09
C GLY A 58 -1.31 11.21 0.07
N VAL A 59 -0.39 12.09 0.47
CA VAL A 59 -0.65 13.10 1.52
C VAL A 59 -1.75 14.07 1.10
N VAL A 60 -1.76 14.49 -0.17
CA VAL A 60 -2.79 15.40 -0.71
C VAL A 60 -4.15 14.70 -0.80
N VAL A 61 -4.17 13.45 -1.23
CA VAL A 61 -5.40 12.67 -1.43
C VAL A 61 -5.93 12.08 -0.11
N GLY A 62 -5.06 11.83 0.87
CA GLY A 62 -5.40 11.15 2.13
C GLY A 62 -6.64 11.69 2.86
N PRO A 63 -6.79 13.01 3.07
CA PRO A 63 -7.98 13.57 3.71
C PRO A 63 -9.28 13.28 2.96
N ILE A 64 -9.21 13.24 1.63
CA ILE A 64 -10.36 12.94 0.76
C ILE A 64 -10.61 11.43 0.74
N ALA A 65 -9.56 10.63 0.75
CA ALA A 65 -9.64 9.17 0.72
C ALA A 65 -10.43 8.62 1.90
N GLY A 66 -10.22 9.12 3.11
CA GLY A 66 -10.97 8.71 4.30
C GLY A 66 -12.48 8.92 4.15
N ALA A 67 -12.89 10.11 3.69
CA ALA A 67 -14.29 10.45 3.48
C ALA A 67 -14.97 9.61 2.36
N LEU A 68 -14.21 9.23 1.33
CA LEU A 68 -14.70 8.40 0.22
C LEU A 68 -14.85 6.93 0.63
N VAL A 69 -13.88 6.40 1.39
CA VAL A 69 -13.91 5.00 1.87
C VAL A 69 -15.12 4.73 2.75
N ASP A 70 -15.60 5.72 3.52
CA ASP A 70 -16.81 5.56 4.34
C ASP A 70 -18.07 5.31 3.51
N ARG A 71 -18.10 5.77 2.25
CA ARG A 71 -19.22 5.63 1.32
C ARG A 71 -19.09 4.45 0.37
N TRP A 72 -17.92 3.91 0.19
CA TRP A 72 -17.61 2.87 -0.78
C TRP A 72 -17.49 1.48 -0.15
N ASN A 73 -17.55 0.46 -1.00
CA ASN A 73 -17.31 -0.91 -0.55
C ASN A 73 -15.81 -1.09 -0.21
N ARG A 74 -15.50 -1.16 1.08
CA ARG A 74 -14.14 -1.25 1.63
C ARG A 74 -13.30 -2.36 0.99
N LYS A 75 -13.91 -3.54 0.72
CA LYS A 75 -13.23 -4.66 0.06
C LYS A 75 -12.85 -4.34 -1.37
N LEU A 76 -13.72 -3.63 -2.09
CA LEU A 76 -13.48 -3.22 -3.46
C LEU A 76 -12.36 -2.17 -3.52
N VAL A 77 -12.36 -1.22 -2.60
CA VAL A 77 -11.31 -0.19 -2.49
C VAL A 77 -9.95 -0.85 -2.26
N MET A 78 -9.85 -1.76 -1.28
CA MET A 78 -8.60 -2.50 -1.01
C MET A 78 -8.15 -3.30 -2.24
N ALA A 79 -9.05 -4.05 -2.88
CA ALA A 79 -8.73 -4.85 -4.05
C ALA A 79 -8.25 -3.99 -5.24
N ILE A 80 -8.88 -2.83 -5.49
CA ILE A 80 -8.46 -1.90 -6.55
C ILE A 80 -7.09 -1.29 -6.21
N SER A 81 -6.85 -0.93 -4.96
CA SER A 81 -5.56 -0.39 -4.53
C SER A 81 -4.43 -1.41 -4.71
N ASP A 82 -4.65 -2.65 -4.31
CA ASP A 82 -3.68 -3.74 -4.49
C ASP A 82 -3.44 -4.05 -5.97
N LEU A 83 -4.50 -4.03 -6.78
CA LEU A 83 -4.41 -4.26 -8.21
C LEU A 83 -3.62 -3.14 -8.90
N ALA A 84 -3.87 -1.88 -8.56
CA ALA A 84 -3.15 -0.73 -9.11
C ALA A 84 -1.65 -0.79 -8.75
N ALA A 85 -1.32 -1.10 -7.51
CA ALA A 85 0.06 -1.30 -7.06
C ALA A 85 0.74 -2.47 -7.80
N GLY A 86 0.03 -3.61 -7.92
CA GLY A 86 0.53 -4.78 -8.64
C GLY A 86 0.78 -4.51 -10.12
N ILE A 87 -0.15 -3.87 -10.82
CA ILE A 87 0.02 -3.49 -12.23
C ILE A 87 1.20 -2.52 -12.39
N SER A 88 1.34 -1.53 -11.52
CA SER A 88 2.46 -0.58 -11.56
C SER A 88 3.80 -1.31 -11.40
N THR A 89 3.89 -2.25 -10.45
CA THR A 89 5.10 -3.05 -10.22
C THR A 89 5.43 -3.93 -11.42
N ILE A 90 4.43 -4.57 -12.02
CA ILE A 90 4.60 -5.40 -13.23
C ILE A 90 5.07 -4.54 -14.41
N ALA A 91 4.49 -3.36 -14.59
CA ALA A 91 4.91 -2.44 -15.66
C ALA A 91 6.38 -2.00 -15.48
N ILE A 92 6.79 -1.63 -14.28
CA ILE A 92 8.18 -1.31 -13.95
C ILE A 92 9.11 -2.48 -14.23
N PHE A 93 8.71 -3.71 -13.84
CA PHE A 93 9.50 -4.91 -14.11
C PHE A 93 9.73 -5.14 -15.61
N PHE A 94 8.70 -5.02 -16.44
CA PHE A 94 8.83 -5.17 -17.89
C PHE A 94 9.68 -4.06 -18.52
N LEU A 95 9.53 -2.82 -18.10
CA LEU A 95 10.36 -1.71 -18.56
C LEU A 95 11.83 -1.92 -18.19
N PHE A 96 12.09 -2.42 -16.99
CA PHE A 96 13.43 -2.76 -16.53
C PHE A 96 14.05 -3.89 -17.38
N GLN A 97 13.31 -4.97 -17.62
CA GLN A 97 13.76 -6.10 -18.45
C GLN A 97 14.12 -5.68 -19.88
N ASN A 98 13.37 -4.74 -20.45
CA ASN A 98 13.58 -4.24 -21.79
C ASN A 98 14.65 -3.12 -21.88
N GLY A 99 15.26 -2.74 -20.77
CA GLY A 99 16.23 -1.64 -20.72
C GLY A 99 15.64 -0.26 -21.02
N GLN A 100 14.31 -0.11 -20.90
CA GLN A 100 13.56 1.12 -21.19
C GLN A 100 13.11 1.86 -19.92
N LEU A 101 13.54 1.40 -18.76
CA LEU A 101 13.17 2.03 -17.50
C LEU A 101 13.90 3.37 -17.33
N GLU A 102 13.12 4.43 -17.14
CA GLU A 102 13.58 5.81 -16.89
C GLU A 102 13.05 6.33 -15.56
N ILE A 103 13.65 7.39 -15.04
CA ILE A 103 13.27 7.98 -13.73
C ILE A 103 11.81 8.42 -13.69
N TRP A 104 11.30 8.99 -14.78
CA TRP A 104 9.90 9.44 -14.81
C TRP A 104 8.89 8.29 -14.69
N HIS A 105 9.22 7.08 -15.17
CA HIS A 105 8.39 5.90 -14.97
C HIS A 105 8.25 5.57 -13.47
N LEU A 106 9.36 5.70 -12.71
CA LEU A 106 9.35 5.51 -11.26
C LEU A 106 8.51 6.57 -10.55
N CYS A 107 8.60 7.84 -11.00
CA CYS A 107 7.79 8.92 -10.45
C CYS A 107 6.29 8.66 -10.69
N VAL A 108 5.91 8.24 -11.89
CA VAL A 108 4.51 7.92 -12.22
C VAL A 108 4.01 6.72 -11.42
N ALA A 109 4.78 5.63 -11.38
CA ALA A 109 4.41 4.44 -10.60
C ALA A 109 4.32 4.75 -9.10
N GLY A 110 5.25 5.55 -8.58
CA GLY A 110 5.25 6.01 -7.20
C GLY A 110 4.01 6.86 -6.89
N ALA A 111 3.65 7.79 -7.77
CA ALA A 111 2.45 8.62 -7.61
C ALA A 111 1.17 7.78 -7.61
N ILE A 112 1.04 6.83 -8.54
CA ILE A 112 -0.10 5.90 -8.59
C ILE A 112 -0.17 5.10 -7.29
N SER A 113 0.91 4.47 -6.87
CA SER A 113 0.97 3.68 -5.64
C SER A 113 0.66 4.52 -4.40
N SER A 114 1.13 5.76 -4.35
CA SER A 114 0.87 6.70 -3.25
C SER A 114 -0.60 7.09 -3.16
N ILE A 115 -1.23 7.40 -4.30
CA ILE A 115 -2.65 7.75 -4.36
C ILE A 115 -3.51 6.56 -3.90
N PHE A 116 -3.31 5.39 -4.49
CA PHE A 116 -4.09 4.21 -4.12
C PHE A 116 -3.80 3.71 -2.70
N GLY A 117 -2.53 3.81 -2.25
CA GLY A 117 -2.12 3.51 -0.88
C GLY A 117 -2.83 4.37 0.17
N SER A 118 -3.14 5.63 -0.15
CA SER A 118 -3.87 6.52 0.76
C SER A 118 -5.30 6.06 1.06
N PHE A 119 -5.92 5.26 0.19
CA PHE A 119 -7.23 4.64 0.42
C PHE A 119 -7.14 3.32 1.21
N GLN A 120 -6.01 2.64 1.13
CA GLN A 120 -5.85 1.29 1.69
C GLN A 120 -5.94 1.29 3.21
N TRP A 121 -5.27 2.24 3.87
CA TRP A 121 -5.26 2.32 5.32
C TRP A 121 -6.63 2.63 5.94
N PRO A 122 -7.38 3.66 5.51
CA PRO A 122 -8.74 3.90 5.98
C PRO A 122 -9.67 2.71 5.69
N ALA A 123 -9.55 2.06 4.53
CA ALA A 123 -10.36 0.90 4.17
C ALA A 123 -10.07 -0.30 5.09
N PHE A 124 -8.79 -0.55 5.39
CA PHE A 124 -8.36 -1.61 6.31
C PHE A 124 -8.86 -1.35 7.73
N SER A 125 -8.65 -0.14 8.28
CA SER A 125 -9.12 0.25 9.60
C SER A 125 -10.64 0.12 9.74
N ALA A 126 -11.37 0.58 8.73
CA ALA A 126 -12.81 0.45 8.68
C ALA A 126 -13.30 -1.01 8.52
N ALA A 127 -12.56 -1.88 7.84
CA ALA A 127 -12.87 -3.30 7.76
C ALA A 127 -12.63 -4.00 9.11
N MET A 128 -11.59 -3.64 9.82
CA MET A 128 -11.27 -4.19 11.15
C MET A 128 -12.34 -3.88 12.19
N SER A 129 -12.90 -2.66 12.17
CA SER A 129 -13.97 -2.26 13.10
C SER A 129 -15.24 -3.10 12.97
N VAL A 130 -15.46 -3.75 11.83
CA VAL A 130 -16.62 -4.65 11.59
C VAL A 130 -16.31 -6.11 11.90
N LEU A 131 -15.04 -6.52 11.75
CA LEU A 131 -14.62 -7.92 11.93
C LEU A 131 -14.34 -8.29 13.39
N VAL A 132 -13.93 -7.32 14.20
CA VAL A 132 -13.44 -7.56 15.57
C VAL A 132 -14.46 -7.08 16.60
N PRO A 133 -14.84 -7.90 17.61
CA PRO A 133 -15.65 -7.46 18.75
C PRO A 133 -14.95 -6.35 19.54
N LYS A 134 -15.73 -5.41 20.12
CA LYS A 134 -15.20 -4.24 20.84
C LYS A 134 -14.24 -4.58 21.99
N GLU A 135 -14.48 -5.72 22.63
CA GLU A 135 -13.67 -6.23 23.76
C GLU A 135 -12.23 -6.57 23.36
N GLN A 136 -11.97 -6.73 22.06
CA GLN A 136 -10.67 -7.15 21.52
C GLN A 136 -9.91 -6.01 20.81
N TYR A 137 -10.48 -4.81 20.75
CA TYR A 137 -9.88 -3.65 20.08
C TYR A 137 -8.49 -3.29 20.63
N GLY A 138 -8.25 -3.47 21.94
CA GLY A 138 -6.94 -3.21 22.55
C GLY A 138 -5.83 -4.09 21.98
N ARG A 139 -6.11 -5.38 21.77
CA ARG A 139 -5.15 -6.34 21.15
C ARG A 139 -4.92 -6.05 19.67
N VAL A 140 -5.96 -5.69 18.96
CA VAL A 140 -5.92 -5.36 17.54
C VAL A 140 -5.14 -4.07 17.30
N ASN A 141 -5.41 -3.02 18.07
CA ASN A 141 -4.66 -1.77 17.98
C ASN A 141 -3.18 -1.95 18.33
N GLY A 142 -2.86 -2.78 19.34
CA GLY A 142 -1.48 -3.12 19.65
C GLY A 142 -0.77 -3.83 18.49
N ALA A 143 -1.42 -4.79 17.82
CA ALA A 143 -0.86 -5.48 16.67
C ALA A 143 -0.69 -4.55 15.46
N ILE A 144 -1.61 -3.61 15.25
CA ILE A 144 -1.53 -2.58 14.21
C ILE A 144 -0.34 -1.65 14.48
N SER A 145 -0.18 -1.15 15.71
CA SER A 145 0.96 -0.27 16.07
C SER A 145 2.31 -0.94 15.88
N VAL A 146 2.41 -2.25 16.09
CA VAL A 146 3.66 -3.00 15.82
C VAL A 146 3.95 -3.09 14.32
N ALA A 147 2.92 -3.13 13.46
CA ALA A 147 3.12 -3.15 12.01
C ALA A 147 3.50 -1.77 11.43
N GLU A 148 3.22 -0.69 12.18
CA GLU A 148 3.53 0.70 11.78
C GLU A 148 4.91 1.18 12.25
N SER A 149 5.55 0.43 13.16
CA SER A 149 6.85 0.78 13.76
C SER A 149 8.02 0.25 12.94
#